data_14c4dc6df98556288974cf37fb51246d
#
_entry.id   14c4dc6df98556288974cf37fb51246d
#
_cell.length_a   1.000
_cell.length_b   1.000
_cell.length_c   1.000
_cell.angle_alpha   90.00
_cell.angle_beta   90.00
_cell.angle_gamma   90.00
#
_symmetry.space_group_name_H-M   'P 1'
#
loop_
_entity.id
_entity.type
_entity.pdbx_description
1 polymer ?
#
loop_
_entity_poly.entity_id
_entity_poly.type
_entity_poly.pdbx_seq_one_letter_code
_entity_poly.pdbx_strand_id
1 'polypeptide(L)'
;MRLYDTHCHFERADPTEIAAVLARAKAAGVEKLMAVGGSPALNEAAALAAEVAAEALVAPKVCCAVGFDREQINKHGDTETQRHDVDNALCLRASGLKNSLAAWGEIGLDYHYSPETRTAQLELFGRQLEEARRRDLPVAIHTREADEDTLGLLREIPSRGVIHCYTGTPGMARRFLDLGFFISISGIVTFRAADNVRASALVVPDDRILIETDSPFLAPVPHRGRANEPALIRHTCEFLAELRGVSADAFAEQTFANAERILG
;
A
#
# COMPACT_ATOMS: atom_id res chain seq x y z
N MET A 1 6.87 4.98 -20.72
CA MET A 1 6.79 4.21 -19.45
C MET A 1 5.42 4.46 -18.84
N ARG A 2 4.67 3.43 -18.55
CA ARG A 2 3.33 3.47 -17.94
C ARG A 2 3.46 2.91 -16.51
N LEU A 3 3.11 3.71 -15.49
CA LEU A 3 3.35 3.40 -14.09
C LEU A 3 2.06 3.22 -13.32
N TYR A 4 2.05 2.30 -12.35
CA TYR A 4 1.00 2.13 -11.36
C TYR A 4 1.63 2.24 -9.96
N ASP A 5 1.26 3.27 -9.20
CA ASP A 5 1.64 3.42 -7.80
C ASP A 5 0.68 2.63 -6.93
N THR A 6 1.14 1.51 -6.37
CA THR A 6 0.26 0.58 -5.64
C THR A 6 0.02 0.97 -4.19
N HIS A 7 0.65 2.06 -3.69
CA HIS A 7 0.41 2.55 -2.34
C HIS A 7 0.88 4.00 -2.17
N CYS A 8 -0.05 4.90 -1.99
CA CYS A 8 0.23 6.29 -1.62
C CYS A 8 -0.86 6.85 -0.70
N HIS A 9 -0.49 7.77 0.18
CA HIS A 9 -1.42 8.45 1.08
C HIS A 9 -1.64 9.89 0.65
N PHE A 10 -2.84 10.37 0.93
CA PHE A 10 -3.19 11.78 0.92
C PHE A 10 -3.48 12.19 2.37
N GLU A 11 -2.59 12.99 2.97
CA GLU A 11 -2.71 13.33 4.40
C GLU A 11 -3.90 14.26 4.71
N ARG A 12 -4.41 14.95 3.69
CA ARG A 12 -5.53 15.88 3.82
C ARG A 12 -6.55 15.66 2.75
N ALA A 13 -7.82 15.73 3.15
CA ALA A 13 -8.95 15.75 2.24
C ALA A 13 -9.14 17.17 1.64
N ASP A 14 -8.14 17.65 0.91
CA ASP A 14 -8.19 18.93 0.17
C ASP A 14 -8.21 18.66 -1.33
N PRO A 15 -9.35 18.93 -2.01
CA PRO A 15 -9.50 18.65 -3.44
C PRO A 15 -8.45 19.38 -4.31
N THR A 16 -8.02 20.57 -3.92
CA THR A 16 -7.07 21.39 -4.70
C THR A 16 -5.67 20.80 -4.61
N GLU A 17 -5.23 20.43 -3.40
CA GLU A 17 -3.93 19.76 -3.19
C GLU A 17 -3.91 18.40 -3.91
N ILE A 18 -4.97 17.61 -3.76
CA ILE A 18 -5.12 16.30 -4.43
C ILE A 18 -5.03 16.46 -5.95
N ALA A 19 -5.78 17.37 -6.53
CA ALA A 19 -5.77 17.60 -7.99
C ALA A 19 -4.37 17.98 -8.50
N ALA A 20 -3.65 18.81 -7.75
CA ALA A 20 -2.28 19.21 -8.10
C ALA A 20 -1.30 18.02 -8.05
N VAL A 21 -1.39 17.15 -7.04
CA VAL A 21 -0.58 15.92 -6.93
C VAL A 21 -0.89 14.98 -8.10
N LEU A 22 -2.17 14.76 -8.38
CA LEU A 22 -2.61 13.88 -9.48
C LEU A 22 -2.14 14.39 -10.85
N ALA A 23 -2.19 15.70 -11.10
CA ALA A 23 -1.69 16.28 -12.34
C ALA A 23 -0.18 16.06 -12.52
N ARG A 24 0.62 16.23 -11.47
CA ARG A 24 2.07 15.93 -11.51
C ARG A 24 2.34 14.44 -11.70
N ALA A 25 1.60 13.57 -11.04
CA ALA A 25 1.67 12.13 -11.21
C ALA A 25 1.42 11.72 -12.68
N LYS A 26 0.34 12.25 -13.28
CA LYS A 26 0.01 11.99 -14.69
C LYS A 26 1.10 12.47 -15.64
N ALA A 27 1.63 13.66 -15.42
CA ALA A 27 2.74 14.21 -16.22
C ALA A 27 4.02 13.36 -16.12
N ALA A 28 4.23 12.67 -15.00
CA ALA A 28 5.36 11.75 -14.77
C ALA A 28 5.14 10.34 -15.37
N GLY A 29 3.97 10.04 -15.94
CA GLY A 29 3.64 8.75 -16.56
C GLY A 29 2.91 7.78 -15.61
N VAL A 30 2.44 8.25 -14.45
CA VAL A 30 1.55 7.46 -13.61
C VAL A 30 0.17 7.41 -14.26
N GLU A 31 -0.23 6.23 -14.69
CA GLU A 31 -1.53 5.99 -15.31
C GLU A 31 -2.60 5.56 -14.31
N LYS A 32 -2.13 4.86 -13.25
CA LYS A 32 -2.97 4.44 -12.14
C LYS A 32 -2.26 4.65 -10.81
N LEU A 33 -3.06 4.86 -9.75
CA LEU A 33 -2.58 4.81 -8.38
C LEU A 33 -3.66 4.29 -7.43
N MET A 34 -3.23 3.68 -6.31
CA MET A 34 -4.09 3.34 -5.21
C MET A 34 -3.86 4.31 -4.06
N ALA A 35 -4.88 5.12 -3.78
CA ALA A 35 -4.94 5.97 -2.59
C ALA A 35 -5.31 5.11 -1.38
N VAL A 36 -4.48 5.11 -0.34
CA VAL A 36 -4.61 4.19 0.78
C VAL A 36 -4.98 4.94 2.07
N GLY A 37 -5.94 4.37 2.77
CA GLY A 37 -6.38 4.81 4.09
C GLY A 37 -5.48 4.28 5.21
N GLY A 38 -6.06 3.98 6.37
CA GLY A 38 -5.40 3.51 7.58
C GLY A 38 -5.96 4.17 8.85
N SER A 39 -6.70 5.27 8.66
CA SER A 39 -7.43 5.98 9.71
C SER A 39 -8.70 6.58 9.13
N PRO A 40 -9.66 7.02 9.96
CA PRO A 40 -10.87 7.71 9.45
C PRO A 40 -10.55 8.87 8.51
N ALA A 41 -9.56 9.70 8.86
CA ALA A 41 -9.16 10.87 8.06
C ALA A 41 -8.47 10.45 6.75
N LEU A 42 -7.56 9.46 6.80
CA LEU A 42 -6.91 8.93 5.60
C LEU A 42 -7.88 8.17 4.69
N ASN A 43 -8.85 7.44 5.25
CA ASN A 43 -9.92 6.80 4.49
C ASN A 43 -10.77 7.83 3.74
N GLU A 44 -11.07 8.97 4.38
CA GLU A 44 -11.79 10.07 3.72
C GLU A 44 -10.96 10.71 2.60
N ALA A 45 -9.68 10.96 2.85
CA ALA A 45 -8.79 11.53 1.85
C ALA A 45 -8.56 10.60 0.65
N ALA A 46 -8.44 9.28 0.89
CA ALA A 46 -8.33 8.28 -0.17
C ALA A 46 -9.60 8.24 -1.05
N ALA A 47 -10.77 8.28 -0.42
CA ALA A 47 -12.05 8.33 -1.13
C ALA A 47 -12.16 9.60 -2.00
N LEU A 48 -11.83 10.76 -1.41
CA LEU A 48 -11.85 12.03 -2.12
C LEU A 48 -10.87 12.06 -3.30
N ALA A 49 -9.70 11.42 -3.17
CA ALA A 49 -8.75 11.34 -4.27
C ALA A 49 -9.32 10.60 -5.49
N ALA A 50 -10.10 9.53 -5.27
CA ALA A 50 -10.79 8.83 -6.35
C ALA A 50 -11.92 9.69 -6.98
N GLU A 51 -12.66 10.45 -6.18
CA GLU A 51 -13.69 11.38 -6.66
C GLU A 51 -13.07 12.51 -7.52
N VAL A 52 -12.02 13.16 -7.00
CA VAL A 52 -11.32 14.23 -7.71
C VAL A 52 -10.73 13.73 -9.04
N ALA A 53 -10.15 12.52 -9.04
CA ALA A 53 -9.60 11.93 -10.26
C ALA A 53 -10.68 11.63 -11.31
N ALA A 54 -11.87 11.19 -10.88
CA ALA A 54 -12.98 10.89 -11.78
C ALA A 54 -13.55 12.14 -12.49
N GLU A 55 -13.45 13.31 -11.86
CA GLU A 55 -13.91 14.59 -12.39
C GLU A 55 -12.83 15.31 -13.22
N ALA A 56 -11.56 14.94 -13.06
CA ALA A 56 -10.44 15.61 -13.71
C ALA A 56 -10.30 15.19 -15.19
N LEU A 57 -10.09 16.17 -16.08
CA LEU A 57 -9.81 15.91 -17.50
C LEU A 57 -8.45 15.22 -17.73
N VAL A 58 -7.48 15.48 -16.84
CA VAL A 58 -6.11 14.95 -16.92
C VAL A 58 -5.68 14.51 -15.53
N ALA A 59 -5.90 13.24 -15.22
CA ALA A 59 -5.45 12.59 -14.00
C ALA A 59 -5.12 11.12 -14.25
N PRO A 60 -4.31 10.45 -13.39
CA PRO A 60 -4.27 9.00 -13.37
C PRO A 60 -5.63 8.44 -12.93
N LYS A 61 -5.90 7.19 -13.28
CA LYS A 61 -7.03 6.47 -12.70
C LYS A 61 -6.72 6.20 -11.23
N VAL A 62 -7.63 6.56 -10.33
CA VAL A 62 -7.44 6.37 -8.89
C VAL A 62 -8.42 5.32 -8.39
N CYS A 63 -7.89 4.27 -7.78
CA CYS A 63 -8.64 3.39 -6.90
C CYS A 63 -8.24 3.66 -5.44
N CYS A 64 -8.97 3.13 -4.48
CA CYS A 64 -8.66 3.33 -3.08
C CYS A 64 -8.64 2.02 -2.29
N ALA A 65 -7.94 2.04 -1.17
CA ALA A 65 -8.04 1.06 -0.11
C ALA A 65 -8.47 1.78 1.17
N VAL A 66 -9.29 1.12 1.98
CA VAL A 66 -9.73 1.62 3.28
C VAL A 66 -9.50 0.58 4.35
N GLY A 67 -9.04 1.00 5.51
CA GLY A 67 -8.71 0.12 6.63
C GLY A 67 -8.38 0.91 7.88
N PHE A 68 -7.85 0.21 8.87
CA PHE A 68 -7.39 0.78 10.13
C PHE A 68 -6.04 0.18 10.49
N ASP A 69 -5.02 1.02 10.54
CA ASP A 69 -3.69 0.63 10.96
C ASP A 69 -3.55 0.59 12.51
N ARG A 70 -2.36 0.24 12.98
CA ARG A 70 -2.03 0.16 14.40
C ARG A 70 -2.21 1.47 15.17
N GLU A 71 -2.12 2.61 14.50
CA GLU A 71 -2.22 3.92 15.16
C GLU A 71 -3.64 4.18 15.67
N GLN A 72 -4.61 3.39 15.18
CA GLN A 72 -6.00 3.43 15.64
C GLN A 72 -6.21 2.65 16.95
N ILE A 73 -5.19 1.95 17.44
CA ILE A 73 -5.21 1.30 18.75
C ILE A 73 -4.86 2.34 19.80
N ASN A 74 -5.81 2.70 20.64
CA ASN A 74 -5.54 3.61 21.73
C ASN A 74 -4.51 2.98 22.71
N LYS A 75 -3.73 3.83 23.41
CA LYS A 75 -2.66 3.39 24.34
C LYS A 75 -3.14 2.47 25.48
N HIS A 76 -4.45 2.30 25.64
CA HIS A 76 -5.08 1.46 26.65
C HIS A 76 -5.64 0.15 26.10
N GLY A 77 -5.46 -0.13 24.78
CA GLY A 77 -5.87 -1.39 24.17
C GLY A 77 -7.39 -1.62 24.12
N ASP A 78 -8.19 -0.57 24.20
CA ASP A 78 -9.64 -0.69 24.20
C ASP A 78 -10.17 -0.99 22.78
N THR A 79 -10.48 -2.27 22.55
CA THR A 79 -10.96 -2.79 21.27
C THR A 79 -12.47 -2.61 21.07
N GLU A 80 -13.20 -2.17 22.09
CA GLU A 80 -14.68 -2.09 22.03
C GLU A 80 -15.14 -0.85 21.25
N THR A 81 -14.48 0.28 21.42
CA THR A 81 -14.70 1.49 20.60
C THR A 81 -14.37 1.23 19.13
N GLN A 82 -13.34 0.44 18.86
CA GLN A 82 -12.90 0.08 17.51
C GLN A 82 -13.88 -0.83 16.76
N ARG A 83 -14.72 -1.64 17.46
CA ARG A 83 -15.76 -2.46 16.81
C ARG A 83 -16.82 -1.60 16.12
N HIS A 84 -17.21 -0.51 16.76
CA HIS A 84 -18.17 0.44 16.19
C HIS A 84 -17.55 1.31 15.09
N ASP A 85 -16.25 1.63 15.18
CA ASP A 85 -15.59 2.50 14.22
C ASP A 85 -15.27 1.77 12.90
N VAL A 86 -14.88 0.49 12.95
CA VAL A 86 -14.71 -0.34 11.74
C VAL A 86 -16.04 -0.48 10.99
N ASP A 87 -17.14 -0.72 11.71
CA ASP A 87 -18.46 -0.83 11.10
C ASP A 87 -19.01 0.52 10.59
N ASN A 88 -18.77 1.62 11.33
CA ASN A 88 -19.27 2.95 11.00
C ASN A 88 -18.45 3.68 9.92
N ALA A 89 -17.11 3.61 9.94
CA ALA A 89 -16.28 4.26 8.93
C ALA A 89 -16.47 3.67 7.53
N LEU A 90 -16.91 2.41 7.47
CA LEU A 90 -17.27 1.71 6.25
C LEU A 90 -18.70 2.05 5.75
N CYS A 91 -19.61 2.34 6.65
CA CYS A 91 -20.97 2.77 6.29
C CYS A 91 -21.01 4.18 5.71
N LEU A 92 -20.12 5.08 6.14
CA LEU A 92 -20.29 6.52 5.88
C LEU A 92 -20.00 6.95 4.45
N ARG A 93 -19.24 6.17 3.63
CA ARG A 93 -19.02 6.48 2.20
C ARG A 93 -18.96 5.25 1.27
N ALA A 94 -19.09 4.03 1.77
CA ALA A 94 -19.05 2.82 0.94
C ALA A 94 -20.11 2.80 -0.17
N SER A 95 -21.17 3.58 -0.07
CA SER A 95 -22.18 3.74 -1.14
C SER A 95 -21.67 4.54 -2.35
N GLY A 96 -20.72 5.46 -2.16
CA GLY A 96 -20.07 6.23 -3.23
C GLY A 96 -18.84 5.54 -3.83
N LEU A 97 -18.17 4.68 -3.04
CA LEU A 97 -16.90 4.03 -3.41
C LEU A 97 -17.04 2.71 -4.17
N LYS A 98 -18.25 2.23 -4.46
CA LYS A 98 -18.49 0.89 -5.05
C LYS A 98 -17.65 0.56 -6.28
N ASN A 99 -17.23 1.57 -7.04
CA ASN A 99 -16.47 1.38 -8.28
C ASN A 99 -14.97 1.72 -8.15
N SER A 100 -14.53 2.25 -7.01
CA SER A 100 -13.14 2.65 -6.78
C SER A 100 -12.46 1.91 -5.64
N LEU A 101 -13.19 1.18 -4.80
CA LEU A 101 -12.61 0.36 -3.73
C LEU A 101 -11.95 -0.89 -4.32
N ALA A 102 -10.61 -0.91 -4.32
CA ALA A 102 -9.80 -1.96 -4.90
C ALA A 102 -9.20 -2.93 -3.87
N ALA A 103 -9.02 -2.49 -2.63
CA ALA A 103 -8.43 -3.29 -1.56
C ALA A 103 -8.93 -2.88 -0.18
N TRP A 104 -8.70 -3.75 0.79
CA TRP A 104 -8.85 -3.48 2.20
C TRP A 104 -7.49 -3.16 2.81
N GLY A 105 -7.28 -1.93 3.29
CA GLY A 105 -5.97 -1.49 3.78
C GLY A 105 -5.88 0.04 3.98
N GLU A 106 -4.87 0.53 4.64
CA GLU A 106 -3.74 -0.22 5.21
C GLU A 106 -4.16 -0.95 6.48
N ILE A 107 -3.74 -2.21 6.62
CA ILE A 107 -3.96 -3.05 7.81
C ILE A 107 -2.67 -3.78 8.13
N GLY A 108 -2.52 -4.29 9.35
CA GLY A 108 -1.36 -5.12 9.68
C GLY A 108 -0.74 -4.84 11.04
N LEU A 109 0.55 -5.19 11.17
CA LEU A 109 1.27 -5.24 12.44
C LEU A 109 2.56 -4.42 12.38
N ASP A 110 2.84 -3.66 13.44
CA ASP A 110 4.11 -2.95 13.62
C ASP A 110 4.57 -3.03 15.07
N TYR A 111 5.60 -3.82 15.32
CA TYR A 111 6.19 -3.96 16.66
C TYR A 111 7.39 -3.06 16.86
N HIS A 112 7.82 -2.33 15.84
CA HIS A 112 8.88 -1.34 15.97
C HIS A 112 8.43 -0.11 16.77
N TYR A 113 7.22 0.38 16.47
CA TYR A 113 6.71 1.60 17.11
C TYR A 113 5.86 1.32 18.36
N SER A 114 5.14 0.21 18.40
CA SER A 114 4.16 -0.07 19.46
C SER A 114 4.16 -1.55 19.87
N PRO A 115 5.29 -2.12 20.32
CA PRO A 115 5.38 -3.54 20.69
C PRO A 115 4.46 -3.90 21.87
N GLU A 116 4.15 -2.94 22.74
CA GLU A 116 3.28 -3.11 23.91
C GLU A 116 1.80 -3.36 23.53
N THR A 117 1.40 -2.98 22.33
CA THR A 117 0.02 -3.19 21.85
C THR A 117 -0.15 -4.45 21.00
N ARG A 118 0.84 -5.35 20.99
CA ARG A 118 0.87 -6.57 20.16
C ARG A 118 -0.47 -7.33 20.14
N THR A 119 -1.05 -7.61 21.29
CA THR A 119 -2.30 -8.37 21.40
C THR A 119 -3.45 -7.63 20.68
N ALA A 120 -3.60 -6.34 20.92
CA ALA A 120 -4.64 -5.53 20.31
C ALA A 120 -4.41 -5.38 18.78
N GLN A 121 -3.15 -5.28 18.34
CA GLN A 121 -2.81 -5.28 16.91
C GLN A 121 -3.24 -6.60 16.24
N LEU A 122 -2.94 -7.75 16.85
CA LEU A 122 -3.34 -9.06 16.34
C LEU A 122 -4.87 -9.19 16.21
N GLU A 123 -5.61 -8.75 17.24
CA GLU A 123 -7.07 -8.77 17.23
C GLU A 123 -7.66 -7.86 16.15
N LEU A 124 -7.13 -6.65 16.01
CA LEU A 124 -7.58 -5.70 14.99
C LEU A 124 -7.28 -6.24 13.59
N PHE A 125 -6.06 -6.73 13.36
CA PHE A 125 -5.64 -7.26 12.07
C PHE A 125 -6.47 -8.49 11.68
N GLY A 126 -6.67 -9.44 12.59
CA GLY A 126 -7.50 -10.63 12.34
C GLY A 126 -8.93 -10.28 11.92
N ARG A 127 -9.58 -9.34 12.64
CA ARG A 127 -10.93 -8.87 12.28
C ARG A 127 -10.98 -8.23 10.89
N GLN A 128 -9.97 -7.45 10.53
CA GLN A 128 -9.91 -6.80 9.22
C GLN A 128 -9.64 -7.78 8.08
N LEU A 129 -8.84 -8.83 8.31
CA LEU A 129 -8.67 -9.93 7.35
C LEU A 129 -10.00 -10.66 7.09
N GLU A 130 -10.78 -10.94 8.14
CA GLU A 130 -12.10 -11.55 7.98
C GLU A 130 -13.08 -10.66 7.22
N GLU A 131 -13.03 -9.34 7.46
CA GLU A 131 -13.88 -8.38 6.74
C GLU A 131 -13.49 -8.29 5.26
N ALA A 132 -12.19 -8.23 4.95
CA ALA A 132 -11.68 -8.27 3.57
C ALA A 132 -12.15 -9.55 2.85
N ARG A 133 -12.05 -10.70 3.51
CA ARG A 133 -12.52 -11.98 2.98
C ARG A 133 -14.03 -11.98 2.74
N ARG A 134 -14.82 -11.45 3.67
CA ARG A 134 -16.28 -11.35 3.52
C ARG A 134 -16.69 -10.50 2.32
N ARG A 135 -15.87 -9.49 1.97
CA ARG A 135 -16.10 -8.60 0.82
C ARG A 135 -15.44 -9.08 -0.47
N ASP A 136 -14.70 -10.17 -0.42
CA ASP A 136 -13.86 -10.67 -1.53
C ASP A 136 -12.85 -9.61 -2.03
N LEU A 137 -12.29 -8.81 -1.13
CA LEU A 137 -11.29 -7.80 -1.46
C LEU A 137 -9.88 -8.31 -1.17
N PRO A 138 -8.89 -7.94 -2.01
CA PRO A 138 -7.48 -8.10 -1.66
C PRO A 138 -7.13 -7.18 -0.50
N VAL A 139 -6.03 -7.49 0.19
CA VAL A 139 -5.56 -6.70 1.34
C VAL A 139 -4.23 -5.99 1.03
N ALA A 140 -4.06 -4.77 1.56
CA ALA A 140 -2.78 -4.05 1.58
C ALA A 140 -2.23 -4.12 3.01
N ILE A 141 -1.15 -4.90 3.19
CA ILE A 141 -0.64 -5.29 4.51
C ILE A 141 0.67 -4.59 4.83
N HIS A 142 0.68 -3.91 5.97
CA HIS A 142 1.88 -3.44 6.66
C HIS A 142 2.41 -4.53 7.59
N THR A 143 3.73 -4.78 7.55
CA THR A 143 4.40 -5.64 8.53
C THR A 143 5.79 -5.09 8.84
N ARG A 144 6.05 -4.82 10.12
CA ARG A 144 7.34 -4.32 10.57
C ARG A 144 7.73 -4.94 11.91
N GLU A 145 8.83 -5.71 11.90
CA GLU A 145 9.28 -6.52 13.05
C GLU A 145 8.20 -7.49 13.56
N ALA A 146 7.22 -7.85 12.67
CA ALA A 146 6.03 -8.63 12.98
C ALA A 146 5.74 -9.76 11.98
N ASP A 147 6.69 -10.10 11.12
CA ASP A 147 6.51 -11.00 9.97
C ASP A 147 5.97 -12.39 10.36
N GLU A 148 6.44 -12.97 11.50
CA GLU A 148 5.99 -14.29 11.92
C GLU A 148 4.52 -14.30 12.34
N ASP A 149 4.08 -13.29 13.08
CA ASP A 149 2.69 -13.15 13.49
C ASP A 149 1.78 -12.82 12.29
N THR A 150 2.28 -11.98 11.37
CA THR A 150 1.58 -11.69 10.11
C THR A 150 1.37 -12.98 9.31
N LEU A 151 2.40 -13.80 9.12
CA LEU A 151 2.30 -15.09 8.46
C LEU A 151 1.37 -16.07 9.20
N GLY A 152 1.39 -16.05 10.54
CA GLY A 152 0.52 -16.86 11.37
C GLY A 152 -0.95 -16.58 11.05
N LEU A 153 -1.36 -15.31 11.14
CA LEU A 153 -2.73 -14.89 10.84
C LEU A 153 -3.14 -15.14 9.39
N LEU A 154 -2.24 -14.94 8.41
CA LEU A 154 -2.53 -15.19 7.01
C LEU A 154 -2.72 -16.68 6.67
N ARG A 155 -2.16 -17.60 7.47
CA ARG A 155 -2.44 -19.03 7.36
C ARG A 155 -3.77 -19.41 7.99
N GLU A 156 -4.14 -18.78 9.10
CA GLU A 156 -5.42 -19.00 9.78
C GLU A 156 -6.58 -18.39 9.01
N ILE A 157 -6.37 -17.21 8.44
CA ILE A 157 -7.37 -16.44 7.68
C ILE A 157 -6.84 -16.24 6.25
N PRO A 158 -6.98 -17.23 5.36
CA PRO A 158 -6.47 -17.15 3.99
C PRO A 158 -6.99 -15.91 3.27
N SER A 159 -6.07 -15.11 2.78
CA SER A 159 -6.33 -13.84 2.12
C SER A 159 -5.45 -13.73 0.87
N ARG A 160 -5.80 -12.83 -0.05
CA ARG A 160 -4.95 -12.44 -1.18
C ARG A 160 -4.63 -10.97 -1.09
N GLY A 161 -3.48 -10.54 -1.58
CA GLY A 161 -3.15 -9.11 -1.51
C GLY A 161 -1.68 -8.81 -1.70
N VAL A 162 -1.29 -7.71 -1.10
CA VAL A 162 0.03 -7.09 -1.22
C VAL A 162 0.66 -6.93 0.16
N ILE A 163 1.90 -7.38 0.31
CA ILE A 163 2.75 -6.92 1.41
C ILE A 163 3.41 -5.64 0.92
N HIS A 164 2.92 -4.51 1.42
CA HIS A 164 3.38 -3.21 0.98
C HIS A 164 4.70 -2.81 1.66
N CYS A 165 5.42 -1.89 1.06
CA CYS A 165 6.66 -1.29 1.57
C CYS A 165 7.62 -2.32 2.19
N TYR A 166 7.83 -3.42 1.48
CA TYR A 166 8.55 -4.57 2.04
C TYR A 166 10.01 -4.26 2.36
N THR A 167 10.40 -4.41 3.61
CA THR A 167 11.75 -4.18 4.12
C THR A 167 12.38 -5.40 4.80
N GLY A 168 11.68 -6.55 4.78
CA GLY A 168 12.14 -7.79 5.40
C GLY A 168 13.23 -8.52 4.61
N THR A 169 13.52 -9.75 5.02
CA THR A 169 14.56 -10.58 4.42
C THR A 169 14.08 -11.34 3.17
N PRO A 170 15.00 -11.77 2.27
CA PRO A 170 14.66 -12.61 1.13
C PRO A 170 13.97 -13.92 1.51
N GLY A 171 14.34 -14.51 2.65
CA GLY A 171 13.73 -15.74 3.16
C GLY A 171 12.27 -15.52 3.57
N MET A 172 11.98 -14.40 4.21
CA MET A 172 10.63 -14.03 4.61
C MET A 172 9.77 -13.65 3.40
N ALA A 173 10.34 -12.93 2.42
CA ALA A 173 9.64 -12.63 1.16
C ALA A 173 9.11 -13.90 0.49
N ARG A 174 9.94 -14.98 0.41
CA ARG A 174 9.51 -16.26 -0.17
C ARG A 174 8.31 -16.86 0.58
N ARG A 175 8.27 -16.75 1.90
CA ARG A 175 7.14 -17.28 2.70
C ARG A 175 5.83 -16.55 2.43
N PHE A 176 5.85 -15.24 2.20
CA PHE A 176 4.68 -14.49 1.75
C PHE A 176 4.29 -14.85 0.30
N LEU A 177 5.27 -15.03 -0.57
CA LEU A 177 5.05 -15.47 -1.95
C LEU A 177 4.42 -16.88 -2.02
N ASP A 178 4.83 -17.80 -1.13
CA ASP A 178 4.26 -19.15 -1.01
C ASP A 178 2.77 -19.11 -0.60
N LEU A 179 2.33 -18.06 0.10
CA LEU A 179 0.93 -17.80 0.40
C LEU A 179 0.18 -17.09 -0.74
N GLY A 180 0.86 -16.78 -1.85
CA GLY A 180 0.27 -16.14 -3.03
C GLY A 180 0.26 -14.62 -3.02
N PHE A 181 0.90 -13.98 -2.04
CA PHE A 181 0.98 -12.52 -1.96
C PHE A 181 1.89 -11.92 -3.02
N PHE A 182 1.60 -10.66 -3.36
CA PHE A 182 2.51 -9.79 -4.08
C PHE A 182 3.38 -9.04 -3.09
N ILE A 183 4.59 -8.68 -3.53
CA ILE A 183 5.54 -7.89 -2.74
C ILE A 183 5.74 -6.55 -3.42
N SER A 184 5.42 -5.47 -2.71
CA SER A 184 5.61 -4.11 -3.22
C SER A 184 6.87 -3.47 -2.64
N ILE A 185 7.64 -2.83 -3.50
CA ILE A 185 8.92 -2.21 -3.18
C ILE A 185 8.81 -0.70 -3.34
N SER A 186 9.10 0.01 -2.25
CA SER A 186 9.07 1.48 -2.19
C SER A 186 10.43 2.12 -2.52
N GLY A 187 10.47 3.45 -2.49
CA GLY A 187 11.68 4.25 -2.68
C GLY A 187 12.85 3.90 -1.77
N ILE A 188 12.62 3.17 -0.68
CA ILE A 188 13.67 2.66 0.22
C ILE A 188 14.75 1.87 -0.53
N VAL A 189 14.39 1.13 -1.58
CA VAL A 189 15.36 0.32 -2.36
C VAL A 189 16.52 1.16 -2.89
N THR A 190 16.31 2.46 -3.13
CA THR A 190 17.33 3.40 -3.61
C THR A 190 18.28 3.88 -2.51
N PHE A 191 17.97 3.63 -1.21
CA PHE A 191 18.76 4.15 -0.10
C PHE A 191 20.07 3.38 0.06
N ARG A 192 21.12 4.09 0.50
CA ARG A 192 22.46 3.51 0.63
C ARG A 192 22.49 2.25 1.50
N ALA A 193 21.76 2.22 2.62
CA ALA A 193 21.76 1.12 3.60
C ALA A 193 20.67 0.07 3.35
N ALA A 194 20.08 -0.01 2.13
CA ALA A 194 18.95 -0.89 1.83
C ALA A 194 19.36 -2.21 1.15
N ASP A 195 20.51 -2.80 1.51
CA ASP A 195 21.00 -4.03 0.87
C ASP A 195 20.05 -5.22 1.02
N ASN A 196 19.38 -5.35 2.17
CA ASN A 196 18.37 -6.38 2.39
C ASN A 196 17.14 -6.20 1.50
N VAL A 197 16.71 -4.95 1.26
CA VAL A 197 15.58 -4.64 0.37
C VAL A 197 15.93 -4.98 -1.07
N ARG A 198 17.15 -4.64 -1.50
CA ARG A 198 17.66 -5.02 -2.83
C ARG A 198 17.75 -6.52 -2.99
N ALA A 199 18.30 -7.23 -1.99
CA ALA A 199 18.34 -8.69 -2.01
C ALA A 199 16.95 -9.33 -2.03
N SER A 200 15.98 -8.75 -1.31
CA SER A 200 14.59 -9.19 -1.33
C SER A 200 13.93 -8.92 -2.69
N ALA A 201 14.15 -7.74 -3.26
CA ALA A 201 13.64 -7.40 -4.59
C ALA A 201 14.15 -8.36 -5.69
N LEU A 202 15.37 -8.89 -5.56
CA LEU A 202 15.94 -9.85 -6.52
C LEU A 202 15.34 -11.26 -6.45
N VAL A 203 14.77 -11.66 -5.31
CA VAL A 203 14.16 -13.00 -5.16
C VAL A 203 12.66 -13.03 -5.45
N VAL A 204 12.02 -11.86 -5.53
CA VAL A 204 10.60 -11.78 -5.92
C VAL A 204 10.46 -12.11 -7.39
N PRO A 205 9.59 -13.07 -7.78
CA PRO A 205 9.34 -13.40 -9.18
C PRO A 205 8.79 -12.21 -9.97
N ASP A 206 9.07 -12.15 -11.27
CA ASP A 206 8.62 -11.07 -12.15
C ASP A 206 7.11 -10.87 -12.12
N ASP A 207 6.35 -11.95 -11.95
CA ASP A 207 4.89 -11.92 -11.90
C ASP A 207 4.31 -11.63 -10.51
N ARG A 208 5.13 -11.27 -9.52
CA ARG A 208 4.70 -11.00 -8.13
C ARG A 208 5.25 -9.69 -7.57
N ILE A 209 6.13 -8.99 -8.30
CA ILE A 209 6.71 -7.73 -7.85
C ILE A 209 5.82 -6.55 -8.22
N LEU A 210 5.68 -5.62 -7.28
CA LEU A 210 5.00 -4.34 -7.42
C LEU A 210 5.93 -3.20 -7.02
N ILE A 211 5.55 -1.98 -7.38
CA ILE A 211 6.23 -0.76 -6.98
C ILE A 211 5.24 0.24 -6.40
N GLU A 212 5.72 1.06 -5.48
CA GLU A 212 4.93 2.07 -4.81
C GLU A 212 5.79 3.26 -4.39
N THR A 213 5.13 4.36 -4.03
CA THR A 213 5.82 5.50 -3.41
C THR A 213 5.80 5.45 -1.90
N ASP A 214 4.72 5.03 -1.30
CA ASP A 214 4.40 5.23 0.12
C ASP A 214 4.43 6.71 0.49
N SER A 215 4.04 7.56 -0.47
CA SER A 215 4.02 9.02 -0.28
C SER A 215 3.00 9.43 0.79
N PRO A 216 3.29 10.48 1.57
CA PRO A 216 4.37 11.47 1.41
C PRO A 216 5.72 11.07 1.99
N PHE A 217 5.88 9.81 2.42
CA PHE A 217 7.08 9.27 3.04
C PHE A 217 8.07 8.73 2.00
N LEU A 218 9.27 8.39 2.45
CA LEU A 218 10.23 7.52 1.77
C LEU A 218 10.68 7.99 0.36
N ALA A 219 10.75 9.31 0.11
CA ALA A 219 11.17 9.84 -1.18
C ALA A 219 12.47 9.16 -1.68
N PRO A 220 12.48 8.63 -2.93
CA PRO A 220 13.63 7.93 -3.49
C PRO A 220 14.81 8.89 -3.73
N VAL A 221 16.02 8.35 -3.87
CA VAL A 221 17.17 9.12 -4.38
C VAL A 221 16.86 9.52 -5.83
N PRO A 222 17.12 10.79 -6.26
CA PRO A 222 17.88 11.84 -5.54
C PRO A 222 17.03 12.77 -4.63
N HIS A 223 15.77 12.46 -4.41
CA HIS A 223 14.83 13.35 -3.69
C HIS A 223 14.77 13.11 -2.19
N ARG A 224 15.61 12.23 -1.65
CA ARG A 224 15.62 11.89 -0.22
C ARG A 224 15.70 13.14 0.67
N GLY A 225 14.89 13.15 1.75
CA GLY A 225 14.79 14.28 2.69
C GLY A 225 13.77 15.35 2.27
N ARG A 226 13.06 15.14 1.17
CA ARG A 226 11.91 15.95 0.73
C ARG A 226 10.62 15.16 0.90
N ALA A 227 9.47 15.84 0.84
CA ALA A 227 8.20 15.15 0.73
C ALA A 227 8.17 14.31 -0.56
N ASN A 228 7.66 13.08 -0.45
CA ASN A 228 7.44 12.18 -1.58
C ASN A 228 6.09 12.48 -2.23
N GLU A 229 5.93 12.09 -3.49
CA GLU A 229 4.66 12.13 -4.21
C GLU A 229 4.62 11.05 -5.29
N PRO A 230 3.44 10.62 -5.78
CA PRO A 230 3.33 9.58 -6.79
C PRO A 230 4.16 9.82 -8.06
N ALA A 231 4.42 11.07 -8.42
CA ALA A 231 5.28 11.43 -9.56
C ALA A 231 6.71 10.88 -9.44
N LEU A 232 7.20 10.64 -8.20
CA LEU A 232 8.57 10.17 -7.94
C LEU A 232 8.72 8.64 -8.04
N ILE A 233 7.65 7.88 -8.25
CA ILE A 233 7.69 6.41 -8.40
C ILE A 233 8.60 5.97 -9.54
N ARG A 234 8.76 6.83 -10.54
CA ARG A 234 9.64 6.59 -11.68
C ARG A 234 11.06 6.24 -11.26
N HIS A 235 11.61 6.92 -10.24
CA HIS A 235 12.95 6.65 -9.73
C HIS A 235 13.07 5.26 -9.11
N THR A 236 12.03 4.81 -8.39
CA THR A 236 11.97 3.45 -7.86
C THR A 236 11.93 2.42 -8.99
N CYS A 237 11.13 2.67 -10.02
CA CYS A 237 11.01 1.81 -11.20
C CYS A 237 12.34 1.69 -11.96
N GLU A 238 12.97 2.81 -12.28
CA GLU A 238 14.25 2.86 -13.01
C GLU A 238 15.36 2.14 -12.21
N PHE A 239 15.44 2.36 -10.90
CA PHE A 239 16.40 1.70 -10.03
C PHE A 239 16.22 0.18 -9.99
N LEU A 240 14.98 -0.29 -9.83
CA LEU A 240 14.68 -1.72 -9.80
C LEU A 240 14.91 -2.39 -11.15
N ALA A 241 14.60 -1.71 -12.24
CA ALA A 241 14.88 -2.21 -13.60
C ALA A 241 16.39 -2.42 -13.81
N GLU A 242 17.21 -1.45 -13.42
CA GLU A 242 18.68 -1.56 -13.47
C GLU A 242 19.16 -2.72 -12.58
N LEU A 243 18.68 -2.80 -11.33
CA LEU A 243 19.04 -3.85 -10.38
C LEU A 243 18.71 -5.26 -10.92
N ARG A 244 17.61 -5.40 -11.68
CA ARG A 244 17.17 -6.67 -12.27
C ARG A 244 17.71 -6.92 -13.68
N GLY A 245 18.47 -5.98 -14.25
CA GLY A 245 19.07 -6.12 -15.58
C GLY A 245 18.08 -6.07 -16.73
N VAL A 246 16.96 -5.36 -16.58
CA VAL A 246 15.92 -5.19 -17.61
C VAL A 246 15.73 -3.72 -17.96
N SER A 247 15.06 -3.40 -19.08
CA SER A 247 14.74 -2.02 -19.40
C SER A 247 13.66 -1.46 -18.47
N ALA A 248 13.72 -0.15 -18.17
CA ALA A 248 12.74 0.51 -17.34
C ALA A 248 11.30 0.40 -17.91
N ASP A 249 11.15 0.46 -19.24
CA ASP A 249 9.84 0.29 -19.87
C ASP A 249 9.30 -1.14 -19.70
N ALA A 250 10.13 -2.17 -19.85
CA ALA A 250 9.72 -3.55 -19.66
C ALA A 250 9.33 -3.82 -18.19
N PHE A 251 10.12 -3.30 -17.24
CA PHE A 251 9.81 -3.44 -15.82
C PHE A 251 8.53 -2.69 -15.40
N ALA A 252 8.34 -1.47 -15.93
CA ALA A 252 7.12 -0.71 -15.69
C ALA A 252 5.87 -1.44 -16.19
N GLU A 253 5.90 -1.97 -17.41
CA GLU A 253 4.78 -2.75 -17.96
C GLU A 253 4.52 -4.03 -17.17
N GLN A 254 5.57 -4.72 -16.71
CA GLN A 254 5.45 -5.93 -15.89
C GLN A 254 4.78 -5.61 -14.53
N THR A 255 5.27 -4.59 -13.83
CA THR A 255 4.70 -4.19 -12.53
C THR A 255 3.30 -3.62 -12.67
N PHE A 256 3.03 -2.89 -13.76
CA PHE A 256 1.68 -2.41 -14.08
C PHE A 256 0.71 -3.57 -14.28
N ALA A 257 1.07 -4.57 -15.09
CA ALA A 257 0.23 -5.75 -15.32
C ALA A 257 0.00 -6.57 -14.03
N ASN A 258 1.02 -6.65 -13.17
CA ASN A 258 0.90 -7.30 -11.87
C ASN A 258 -0.10 -6.56 -10.97
N ALA A 259 -0.02 -5.22 -10.92
CA ALA A 259 -0.95 -4.38 -10.15
C ALA A 259 -2.39 -4.52 -10.66
N GLU A 260 -2.60 -4.49 -11.98
CA GLU A 260 -3.91 -4.75 -12.60
C GLU A 260 -4.50 -6.10 -12.18
N ARG A 261 -3.66 -7.14 -12.09
CA ARG A 261 -4.11 -8.49 -11.74
C ARG A 261 -4.59 -8.62 -10.30
N ILE A 262 -4.04 -7.85 -9.37
CA ILE A 262 -4.40 -7.93 -7.95
C ILE A 262 -5.34 -6.83 -7.50
N LEU A 263 -5.24 -5.63 -8.07
CA LEU A 263 -6.00 -4.44 -7.65
C LEU A 263 -7.06 -4.01 -8.69
N GLY A 264 -7.01 -4.47 -9.92
CA GLY A 264 -7.94 -4.14 -11.01
C GLY A 264 -7.55 -2.88 -11.77
#